data_258290503ab5b9c4e5ffe807b9f9a4cd
#
_entry.id   258290503ab5b9c4e5ffe807b9f9a4cd
#
_cell.length_a   1.000
_cell.length_b   1.000
_cell.length_c   1.000
_cell.angle_alpha   90.00
_cell.angle_beta   90.00
_cell.angle_gamma   90.00
#
_symmetry.space_group_name_H-M   'P 1'
#
loop_
_entity.id
_entity.type
_entity.pdbx_description
1 polymer ?
#
loop_
_entity_poly.entity_id
_entity_poly.type
_entity_poly.pdbx_seq_one_letter_code
_entity_poly.pdbx_strand_id
1 'polypeptide(L)'
;MLWLMTMGRRLNGVYAAFMLVAFMMGVAGALQAPTLSLFLSREVGAQPFWVGLFYTVNAIAGILVSLWLANRSDSQGDRRRLILFCCAMAVGNALLFAFNRHYLTLITCGVLLASLANTAMPQLFALAREYADSSAREVVMFSSVMRAQLSLAWVIGPPLAFMLALNYGFTTMFSIAAGIFVISLA
;
A
#
# COMPACT_ATOMS: atom_id res chain seq x y z
N MET A 1 -30.47 -18.16 19.12
CA MET A 1 -29.11 -18.38 19.65
C MET A 1 -28.11 -18.74 18.53
N LEU A 2 -28.40 -19.70 17.66
CA LEU A 2 -27.54 -20.05 16.49
C LEU A 2 -27.28 -18.87 15.53
N TRP A 3 -28.27 -18.03 15.27
CA TRP A 3 -28.15 -16.86 14.38
C TRP A 3 -27.16 -15.81 14.92
N LEU A 4 -27.14 -15.55 16.23
CA LEU A 4 -26.19 -14.66 16.88
C LEU A 4 -24.75 -15.21 16.86
N MET A 5 -24.58 -16.53 16.97
CA MET A 5 -23.26 -17.16 16.86
C MET A 5 -22.71 -17.12 15.44
N THR A 6 -23.54 -17.27 14.41
CA THR A 6 -23.13 -17.17 13.00
C THR A 6 -22.82 -15.72 12.61
N MET A 7 -23.52 -14.75 13.17
CA MET A 7 -23.28 -13.32 12.94
C MET A 7 -21.96 -12.87 13.60
N GLY A 8 -21.68 -13.28 14.84
CA GLY A 8 -20.42 -13.02 15.52
C GLY A 8 -19.21 -13.66 14.80
N ARG A 9 -19.39 -14.86 14.22
CA ARG A 9 -18.33 -15.54 13.46
C ARG A 9 -18.03 -14.86 12.12
N ARG A 10 -19.04 -14.27 11.46
CA ARG A 10 -18.86 -13.49 10.23
C ARG A 10 -18.20 -12.14 10.50
N LEU A 11 -18.56 -11.45 11.56
CA LEU A 11 -17.91 -10.21 11.99
C LEU A 11 -16.41 -10.44 12.28
N ASN A 12 -16.08 -11.50 13.01
CA ASN A 12 -14.69 -11.87 13.27
C ASN A 12 -13.90 -12.16 11.98
N GLY A 13 -14.52 -12.81 10.98
CA GLY A 13 -13.89 -13.07 9.68
C GLY A 13 -13.60 -11.81 8.87
N VAL A 14 -14.51 -10.84 8.90
CA VAL A 14 -14.33 -9.56 8.19
C VAL A 14 -13.23 -8.70 8.86
N TYR A 15 -13.21 -8.62 10.18
CA TYR A 15 -12.13 -7.95 10.90
C TYR A 15 -10.77 -8.59 10.63
N ALA A 16 -10.69 -9.92 10.60
CA ALA A 16 -9.48 -10.64 10.25
C ALA A 16 -9.02 -10.34 8.81
N ALA A 17 -9.96 -10.24 7.87
CA ALA A 17 -9.64 -9.87 6.49
C ALA A 17 -9.07 -8.45 6.39
N PHE A 18 -9.68 -7.45 7.05
CA PHE A 18 -9.13 -6.08 7.10
C PHE A 18 -7.72 -6.05 7.69
N MET A 19 -7.49 -6.79 8.78
CA MET A 19 -6.18 -6.89 9.41
C MET A 19 -5.15 -7.51 8.47
N LEU A 20 -5.51 -8.62 7.81
CA LEU A 20 -4.62 -9.31 6.89
C LEU A 20 -4.25 -8.43 5.70
N VAL A 21 -5.24 -7.81 5.06
CA VAL A 21 -5.01 -6.90 3.92
C VAL A 21 -4.16 -5.71 4.33
N ALA A 22 -4.46 -5.06 5.47
CA ALA A 22 -3.67 -3.94 5.96
C ALA A 22 -2.21 -4.34 6.25
N PHE A 23 -1.99 -5.50 6.87
CA PHE A 23 -0.65 -6.01 7.13
C PHE A 23 0.11 -6.31 5.83
N MET A 24 -0.51 -7.02 4.90
CA MET A 24 0.08 -7.36 3.61
C MET A 24 0.45 -6.11 2.81
N MET A 25 -0.45 -5.14 2.71
CA MET A 25 -0.17 -3.85 2.06
C MET A 25 0.95 -3.09 2.77
N GLY A 26 0.98 -3.14 4.11
CA GLY A 26 2.04 -2.55 4.92
C GLY A 26 3.40 -3.17 4.62
N VAL A 27 3.49 -4.50 4.57
CA VAL A 27 4.72 -5.23 4.24
C VAL A 27 5.18 -4.89 2.82
N ALA A 28 4.28 -4.95 1.83
CA ALA A 28 4.63 -4.62 0.43
C ALA A 28 5.14 -3.17 0.28
N GLY A 29 4.54 -2.21 0.99
CA GLY A 29 5.01 -0.83 1.03
C GLY A 29 6.37 -0.69 1.73
N ALA A 30 6.56 -1.39 2.86
CA ALA A 30 7.79 -1.37 3.62
C ALA A 30 8.96 -2.08 2.92
N LEU A 31 8.71 -2.96 1.95
CA LEU A 31 9.73 -3.51 1.07
C LEU A 31 10.23 -2.47 0.05
N GLN A 32 9.34 -1.64 -0.49
CA GLN A 32 9.67 -0.72 -1.59
C GLN A 32 10.26 0.62 -1.11
N ALA A 33 9.64 1.25 -0.12
CA ALA A 33 9.94 2.63 0.25
C ALA A 33 11.40 2.86 0.72
N PRO A 34 12.00 2.04 1.61
CA PRO A 34 13.35 2.29 2.11
C PRO A 34 14.44 2.00 1.07
N THR A 35 14.17 1.13 0.11
CA THR A 35 15.13 0.72 -0.93
C THR A 35 15.05 1.56 -2.20
N LEU A 36 14.04 2.42 -2.33
CA LEU A 36 13.77 3.19 -3.54
C LEU A 36 14.92 4.12 -3.93
N SER A 37 15.53 4.81 -2.97
CA SER A 37 16.67 5.70 -3.26
C SER A 37 17.89 4.91 -3.74
N LEU A 38 18.13 3.74 -3.16
CA LEU A 38 19.20 2.86 -3.57
C LEU A 38 18.97 2.29 -4.97
N PHE A 39 17.73 1.93 -5.28
CA PHE A 39 17.30 1.50 -6.61
C PHE A 39 17.54 2.59 -7.66
N LEU A 40 17.05 3.82 -7.41
CA LEU A 40 17.23 4.94 -8.34
C LEU A 40 18.70 5.28 -8.57
N SER A 41 19.54 5.22 -7.55
CA SER A 41 20.96 5.56 -7.68
C SER A 41 21.79 4.42 -8.29
N ARG A 42 21.54 3.17 -7.94
CA ARG A 42 22.36 2.02 -8.40
C ARG A 42 21.86 1.37 -9.69
N GLU A 43 20.57 1.14 -9.80
CA GLU A 43 19.98 0.43 -10.95
C GLU A 43 19.62 1.37 -12.11
N VAL A 44 19.11 2.56 -11.78
CA VAL A 44 18.71 3.56 -12.77
C VAL A 44 19.86 4.52 -13.11
N GLY A 45 20.88 4.60 -12.22
CA GLY A 45 22.03 5.50 -12.40
C GLY A 45 21.69 6.97 -12.20
N ALA A 46 20.61 7.26 -11.47
CA ALA A 46 20.19 8.65 -11.22
C ALA A 46 21.14 9.37 -10.28
N GLN A 47 21.58 10.55 -10.66
CA GLN A 47 22.37 11.43 -9.77
C GLN A 47 21.53 11.88 -8.56
N PRO A 48 22.17 12.30 -7.44
CA PRO A 48 21.44 12.68 -6.23
C PRO A 48 20.37 13.74 -6.44
N PHE A 49 20.58 14.71 -7.32
CA PHE A 49 19.59 15.70 -7.69
C PHE A 49 18.30 15.08 -8.28
N TRP A 50 18.44 14.13 -9.20
CA TRP A 50 17.32 13.44 -9.83
C TRP A 50 16.56 12.53 -8.85
N VAL A 51 17.28 11.93 -7.90
CA VAL A 51 16.65 11.16 -6.81
C VAL A 51 15.79 12.10 -5.95
N GLY A 52 16.32 13.25 -5.56
CA GLY A 52 15.56 14.27 -4.81
C GLY A 52 14.34 14.79 -5.58
N LEU A 53 14.50 15.07 -6.88
CA LEU A 53 13.40 15.49 -7.76
C LEU A 53 12.31 14.43 -7.83
N PHE A 54 12.69 13.14 -7.94
CA PHE A 54 11.73 12.03 -7.93
C PHE A 54 10.86 12.04 -6.67
N TYR A 55 11.45 12.15 -5.48
CA TYR A 55 10.71 12.21 -4.22
C TYR A 55 9.81 13.44 -4.13
N THR A 56 10.28 14.59 -4.59
CA THR A 56 9.49 15.82 -4.61
C THR A 56 8.25 15.69 -5.51
N VAL A 57 8.43 15.21 -6.73
CA VAL A 57 7.34 15.00 -7.69
C VAL A 57 6.37 13.94 -7.16
N ASN A 58 6.90 12.85 -6.59
CA ASN A 58 6.07 11.79 -5.99
C ASN A 58 5.24 12.31 -4.81
N ALA A 59 5.81 13.16 -3.95
CA ALA A 59 5.09 13.76 -2.83
C ALA A 59 3.96 14.70 -3.30
N ILE A 60 4.26 15.60 -4.25
CA ILE A 60 3.26 16.52 -4.81
C ILE A 60 2.14 15.76 -5.51
N ALA A 61 2.48 14.81 -6.39
CA ALA A 61 1.51 13.98 -7.09
C ALA A 61 0.66 13.15 -6.10
N GLY A 62 1.28 12.60 -5.06
CA GLY A 62 0.59 11.85 -4.01
C GLY A 62 -0.47 12.69 -3.29
N ILE A 63 -0.15 13.94 -2.94
CA ILE A 63 -1.10 14.86 -2.31
C ILE A 63 -2.26 15.17 -3.26
N LEU A 64 -1.97 15.57 -4.50
CA LEU A 64 -2.98 15.96 -5.48
C LEU A 64 -3.93 14.80 -5.82
N VAL A 65 -3.38 13.62 -6.09
CA VAL A 65 -4.15 12.41 -6.42
C VAL A 65 -4.98 11.96 -5.22
N SER A 66 -4.40 11.99 -4.01
CA SER A 66 -5.10 11.61 -2.79
C SER A 66 -6.31 12.50 -2.51
N LEU A 67 -6.16 13.82 -2.64
CA LEU A 67 -7.25 14.79 -2.48
C LEU A 67 -8.33 14.61 -3.55
N TRP A 68 -7.94 14.42 -4.80
CA TRP A 68 -8.87 14.20 -5.90
C TRP A 68 -9.68 12.91 -5.73
N LEU A 69 -9.02 11.81 -5.36
CA LEU A 69 -9.69 10.54 -5.11
C LEU A 69 -10.57 10.57 -3.87
N ALA A 70 -10.16 11.25 -2.80
CA ALA A 70 -10.96 11.40 -1.59
C ALA A 70 -12.28 12.12 -1.90
N ASN A 71 -12.21 13.28 -2.60
CA ASN A 71 -13.39 14.02 -3.01
C ASN A 71 -14.33 13.18 -3.90
N ARG A 72 -13.78 12.34 -4.78
CA ARG A 72 -14.59 11.50 -5.66
C ARG A 72 -15.19 10.30 -4.93
N SER A 73 -14.47 9.71 -3.98
CA SER A 73 -14.93 8.59 -3.15
C SER A 73 -16.11 8.97 -2.26
N ASP A 74 -16.07 10.16 -1.68
CA ASP A 74 -17.14 10.63 -0.80
C ASP A 74 -18.47 10.87 -1.55
N SER A 75 -18.40 11.15 -2.86
CA SER A 75 -19.56 11.40 -3.70
C SER A 75 -20.18 10.14 -4.33
N GLN A 76 -19.45 9.05 -4.50
CA GLN A 76 -19.88 7.85 -5.25
C GLN A 76 -20.07 6.56 -4.44
N GLY A 77 -19.78 6.56 -3.13
CA GLY A 77 -20.22 5.51 -2.19
C GLY A 77 -19.59 4.12 -2.28
N ASP A 78 -18.75 3.80 -3.27
CA ASP A 78 -18.19 2.45 -3.44
C ASP A 78 -16.67 2.39 -3.13
N ARG A 79 -16.34 2.55 -1.84
CA ARG A 79 -14.94 2.52 -1.35
C ARG A 79 -14.24 1.19 -1.62
N ARG A 80 -14.99 0.09 -1.66
CA ARG A 80 -14.41 -1.23 -1.95
C ARG A 80 -13.82 -1.29 -3.35
N ARG A 81 -14.54 -0.80 -4.36
CA ARG A 81 -14.03 -0.76 -5.74
C ARG A 81 -12.82 0.15 -5.86
N LEU A 82 -12.83 1.28 -5.14
CA LEU A 82 -11.68 2.18 -5.13
C LEU A 82 -10.44 1.51 -4.52
N ILE A 83 -10.58 0.79 -3.41
CA ILE A 83 -9.47 0.06 -2.78
C ILE A 83 -8.92 -0.99 -3.77
N LEU A 84 -9.79 -1.79 -4.40
CA LEU A 84 -9.37 -2.78 -5.41
C LEU A 84 -8.63 -2.13 -6.58
N PHE A 85 -9.13 -1.01 -7.09
CA PHE A 85 -8.47 -0.23 -8.13
C PHE A 85 -7.08 0.24 -7.68
N CYS A 86 -6.97 0.85 -6.50
CA CYS A 86 -5.69 1.31 -5.96
C CYS A 86 -4.70 0.16 -5.71
N CYS A 87 -5.17 -1.00 -5.27
CA CYS A 87 -4.33 -2.20 -5.13
C CYS A 87 -3.85 -2.72 -6.49
N ALA A 88 -4.71 -2.71 -7.52
CA ALA A 88 -4.28 -3.04 -8.89
C ALA A 88 -3.21 -2.07 -9.41
N MET A 89 -3.34 -0.77 -9.10
CA MET A 89 -2.30 0.23 -9.40
C MET A 89 -1.00 -0.04 -8.63
N ALA A 90 -1.08 -0.53 -7.39
CA ALA A 90 0.08 -0.94 -6.61
C ALA A 90 0.82 -2.13 -7.24
N VAL A 91 0.09 -3.12 -7.75
CA VAL A 91 0.67 -4.24 -8.51
C VAL A 91 1.37 -3.70 -9.76
N GLY A 92 0.70 -2.86 -10.55
CA GLY A 92 1.27 -2.26 -11.74
C GLY A 92 2.53 -1.45 -11.45
N ASN A 93 2.51 -0.67 -10.36
CA ASN A 93 3.66 0.09 -9.90
C ASN A 93 4.85 -0.82 -9.55
N ALA A 94 4.62 -1.85 -8.74
CA ALA A 94 5.67 -2.77 -8.33
C ALA A 94 6.27 -3.52 -9.54
N LEU A 95 5.46 -3.96 -10.50
CA LEU A 95 5.93 -4.58 -11.74
C LEU A 95 6.70 -3.58 -12.62
N LEU A 96 6.24 -2.33 -12.71
CA LEU A 96 6.97 -1.30 -13.45
C LEU A 96 8.38 -1.11 -12.89
N PHE A 97 8.52 -1.00 -11.56
CA PHE A 97 9.82 -0.90 -10.90
C PHE A 97 10.66 -2.19 -11.00
N ALA A 98 10.03 -3.36 -11.05
CA ALA A 98 10.72 -4.63 -11.23
C ALA A 98 11.45 -4.70 -12.57
N PHE A 99 10.82 -4.24 -13.66
CA PHE A 99 11.29 -4.48 -15.03
C PHE A 99 11.77 -3.23 -15.77
N ASN A 100 11.48 -2.03 -15.27
CA ASN A 100 11.88 -0.79 -15.93
C ASN A 100 13.03 -0.09 -15.22
N ARG A 101 13.99 0.44 -15.98
CA ARG A 101 15.16 1.19 -15.49
C ARG A 101 15.26 2.59 -16.11
N HIS A 102 14.27 2.98 -16.90
CA HIS A 102 14.24 4.30 -17.54
C HIS A 102 13.70 5.34 -16.56
N TYR A 103 14.53 6.30 -16.16
CA TYR A 103 14.16 7.34 -15.19
C TYR A 103 12.89 8.11 -15.56
N LEU A 104 12.76 8.53 -16.84
CA LEU A 104 11.58 9.26 -17.32
C LEU A 104 10.27 8.47 -17.18
N THR A 105 10.32 7.17 -17.45
CA THR A 105 9.15 6.30 -17.28
C THR A 105 8.79 6.15 -15.81
N LEU A 106 9.79 6.04 -14.93
CA LEU A 106 9.57 5.89 -13.48
C LEU A 106 9.03 7.19 -12.86
N ILE A 107 9.53 8.36 -13.26
CA ILE A 107 9.05 9.64 -12.69
C ILE A 107 7.67 10.05 -13.23
N THR A 108 7.26 9.56 -14.39
CA THR A 108 5.93 9.82 -14.96
C THR A 108 4.94 8.71 -14.59
N CYS A 109 5.02 7.55 -15.21
CA CYS A 109 4.11 6.44 -14.98
C CYS A 109 4.24 5.87 -13.57
N GLY A 110 5.48 5.70 -13.07
CA GLY A 110 5.72 5.17 -11.73
C GLY A 110 5.14 6.06 -10.65
N VAL A 111 5.35 7.37 -10.72
CA VAL A 111 4.79 8.33 -9.75
C VAL A 111 3.26 8.35 -9.81
N LEU A 112 2.64 8.29 -10.98
CA LEU A 112 1.18 8.23 -11.11
C LEU A 112 0.62 6.95 -10.46
N LEU A 113 1.19 5.79 -10.80
CA LEU A 113 0.78 4.51 -10.22
C LEU A 113 0.99 4.47 -8.70
N ALA A 114 2.14 4.97 -8.21
CA ALA A 114 2.44 5.07 -6.79
C ALA A 114 1.45 5.99 -6.05
N SER A 115 1.11 7.13 -6.64
CA SER A 115 0.17 8.09 -6.06
C SER A 115 -1.23 7.51 -5.92
N LEU A 116 -1.70 6.77 -6.94
CA LEU A 116 -2.97 6.03 -6.90
C LEU A 116 -2.92 4.90 -5.86
N ALA A 117 -1.84 4.12 -5.85
CA ALA A 117 -1.63 3.02 -4.92
C ALA A 117 -1.63 3.48 -3.45
N ASN A 118 -0.96 4.60 -3.15
CA ASN A 118 -0.85 5.14 -1.79
C ASN A 118 -2.20 5.56 -1.20
N THR A 119 -3.21 5.79 -2.02
CA THR A 119 -4.57 6.12 -1.57
C THR A 119 -5.31 4.88 -1.02
N ALA A 120 -4.88 3.66 -1.33
CA ALA A 120 -5.53 2.43 -0.88
C ALA A 120 -5.57 2.32 0.65
N MET A 121 -4.47 2.62 1.34
CA MET A 121 -4.37 2.46 2.79
C MET A 121 -5.32 3.40 3.57
N PRO A 122 -5.37 4.72 3.33
CA PRO A 122 -6.36 5.60 3.94
C PRO A 122 -7.80 5.16 3.69
N GLN A 123 -8.13 4.70 2.47
CA GLN A 123 -9.47 4.21 2.13
C GLN A 123 -9.80 2.91 2.86
N LEU A 124 -8.83 2.01 3.02
CA LEU A 124 -8.99 0.78 3.80
C LEU A 124 -9.29 1.10 5.28
N PHE A 125 -8.57 2.06 5.87
CA PHE A 125 -8.84 2.51 7.25
C PHE A 125 -10.22 3.19 7.38
N ALA A 126 -10.63 3.97 6.39
CA ALA A 126 -11.95 4.59 6.38
C ALA A 126 -13.07 3.54 6.31
N LEU A 127 -12.94 2.56 5.40
CA LEU A 127 -13.91 1.46 5.26
C LEU A 127 -13.95 0.58 6.52
N ALA A 128 -12.80 0.29 7.12
CA ALA A 128 -12.71 -0.47 8.36
C ALA A 128 -13.40 0.26 9.53
N ARG A 129 -13.27 1.59 9.58
CA ARG A 129 -13.94 2.43 10.58
C ARG A 129 -15.46 2.43 10.40
N GLU A 130 -15.96 2.56 9.17
CA GLU A 130 -17.39 2.46 8.86
C GLU A 130 -17.97 1.10 9.25
N TYR A 131 -17.20 0.03 9.05
CA TYR A 131 -17.63 -1.32 9.43
C TYR A 131 -17.66 -1.55 10.94
N ALA A 132 -16.78 -0.88 11.69
CA ALA A 132 -16.67 -1.00 13.14
C ALA A 132 -17.63 -0.07 13.92
N ASP A 133 -18.46 0.70 13.25
CA ASP A 133 -19.28 1.80 13.82
C ASP A 133 -20.45 1.33 14.73
N SER A 134 -20.46 0.08 15.17
CA SER A 134 -21.42 -0.45 16.14
C SER A 134 -21.16 0.04 17.58
N SER A 135 -19.90 0.43 17.92
CA SER A 135 -19.56 1.12 19.18
C SER A 135 -18.25 1.89 19.04
N ALA A 136 -18.20 3.09 19.63
CA ALA A 136 -16.99 3.95 19.60
C ALA A 136 -15.75 3.25 20.17
N ARG A 137 -15.91 2.36 21.15
CA ARG A 137 -14.82 1.60 21.78
C ARG A 137 -14.24 0.55 20.83
N GLU A 138 -15.08 -0.13 20.08
CA GLU A 138 -14.65 -1.13 19.08
C GLU A 138 -13.88 -0.47 17.94
N VAL A 139 -14.34 0.68 17.46
CA VAL A 139 -13.66 1.48 16.43
C VAL A 139 -12.25 1.86 16.85
N VAL A 140 -12.08 2.37 18.07
CA VAL A 140 -10.77 2.79 18.59
C VAL A 140 -9.83 1.60 18.74
N MET A 141 -10.31 0.51 19.32
CA MET A 141 -9.50 -0.69 19.52
C MET A 141 -9.08 -1.29 18.18
N PHE A 142 -10.00 -1.45 17.23
CA PHE A 142 -9.72 -2.01 15.91
C PHE A 142 -8.71 -1.15 15.13
N SER A 143 -8.91 0.17 15.09
CA SER A 143 -7.98 1.10 14.44
C SER A 143 -6.57 1.05 15.06
N SER A 144 -6.49 0.90 16.39
CA SER A 144 -5.21 0.80 17.10
C SER A 144 -4.47 -0.50 16.75
N VAL A 145 -5.16 -1.62 16.65
CA VAL A 145 -4.57 -2.90 16.25
C VAL A 145 -4.10 -2.85 14.79
N MET A 146 -4.89 -2.29 13.88
CA MET A 146 -4.47 -2.10 12.48
C MET A 146 -3.20 -1.24 12.37
N ARG A 147 -3.09 -0.16 13.14
CA ARG A 147 -1.89 0.68 13.18
C ARG A 147 -0.68 -0.04 13.77
N ALA A 148 -0.89 -0.83 14.83
CA ALA A 148 0.17 -1.62 15.43
C ALA A 148 0.75 -2.66 14.45
N GLN A 149 -0.10 -3.32 13.68
CA GLN A 149 0.32 -4.25 12.62
C GLN A 149 1.11 -3.53 11.52
N LEU A 150 0.67 -2.34 11.11
CA LEU A 150 1.38 -1.52 10.14
C LEU A 150 2.78 -1.15 10.67
N SER A 151 2.87 -0.74 11.94
CA SER A 151 4.15 -0.46 12.59
C SER A 151 5.06 -1.69 12.60
N LEU A 152 4.52 -2.88 12.87
CA LEU A 152 5.28 -4.13 12.82
C LEU A 152 5.80 -4.41 11.40
N ALA A 153 4.97 -4.20 10.37
CA ALA A 153 5.39 -4.34 8.98
C ALA A 153 6.55 -3.39 8.64
N TRP A 154 6.55 -2.16 9.17
CA TRP A 154 7.62 -1.18 8.98
C TRP A 154 8.89 -1.47 9.80
N VAL A 155 8.80 -2.25 10.87
CA VAL A 155 9.98 -2.72 11.60
C VAL A 155 10.66 -3.88 10.87
N ILE A 156 9.88 -4.82 10.34
CA ILE A 156 10.40 -6.02 9.67
C ILE A 156 10.74 -5.74 8.20
N GLY A 157 9.96 -4.89 7.55
CA GLY A 157 10.05 -4.62 6.11
C GLY A 157 11.41 -4.13 5.62
N PRO A 158 12.00 -3.07 6.19
CA PRO A 158 13.28 -2.54 5.73
C PRO A 158 14.44 -3.55 5.77
N PRO A 159 14.67 -4.31 6.86
CA PRO A 159 15.70 -5.35 6.87
C PRO A 159 15.49 -6.40 5.77
N LEU A 160 14.24 -6.88 5.59
CA LEU A 160 13.90 -7.82 4.53
C LEU A 160 14.10 -7.22 3.14
N ALA A 161 13.73 -5.96 2.95
CA ALA A 161 13.86 -5.25 1.69
C ALA A 161 15.33 -5.16 1.25
N PHE A 162 16.21 -4.73 2.15
CA PHE A 162 17.64 -4.67 1.86
C PHE A 162 18.25 -6.06 1.66
N MET A 163 17.85 -7.05 2.46
CA MET A 163 18.31 -8.42 2.28
C MET A 163 17.90 -8.95 0.87
N LEU A 164 16.66 -8.77 0.47
CA LEU A 164 16.18 -9.20 -0.84
C LEU A 164 16.86 -8.43 -1.98
N ALA A 165 16.93 -7.11 -1.88
CA ALA A 165 17.51 -6.27 -2.93
C ALA A 165 19.01 -6.54 -3.14
N LEU A 166 19.78 -6.73 -2.06
CA LEU A 166 21.23 -6.91 -2.15
C LEU A 166 21.64 -8.35 -2.50
N ASN A 167 20.90 -9.37 -2.06
CA ASN A 167 21.24 -10.77 -2.32
C ASN A 167 20.56 -11.34 -3.59
N TYR A 168 19.33 -10.91 -3.89
CA TYR A 168 18.52 -11.45 -4.99
C TYR A 168 18.16 -10.43 -6.08
N GLY A 169 18.56 -9.17 -5.88
CA GLY A 169 18.32 -8.07 -6.80
C GLY A 169 16.98 -7.39 -6.63
N PHE A 170 16.90 -6.15 -7.12
CA PHE A 170 15.69 -5.30 -7.03
C PHE A 170 14.50 -5.88 -7.80
N THR A 171 14.73 -6.53 -8.94
CA THR A 171 13.66 -7.18 -9.72
C THR A 171 12.92 -8.21 -8.87
N THR A 172 13.65 -9.06 -8.15
CA THR A 172 13.06 -10.08 -7.26
C THR A 172 12.28 -9.43 -6.12
N MET A 173 12.87 -8.42 -5.46
CA MET A 173 12.23 -7.71 -4.36
C MET A 173 10.91 -7.04 -4.79
N PHE A 174 10.90 -6.30 -5.91
CA PHE A 174 9.69 -5.66 -6.43
C PHE A 174 8.66 -6.68 -6.92
N SER A 175 9.09 -7.81 -7.48
CA SER A 175 8.18 -8.90 -7.90
C SER A 175 7.50 -9.56 -6.71
N ILE A 176 8.23 -9.76 -5.60
CA ILE A 176 7.65 -10.25 -4.33
C ILE A 176 6.62 -9.25 -3.80
N ALA A 177 6.94 -7.95 -3.80
CA ALA A 177 6.00 -6.91 -3.39
C ALA A 177 4.73 -6.91 -4.27
N ALA A 178 4.87 -7.08 -5.59
CA ALA A 178 3.74 -7.23 -6.50
C ALA A 178 2.89 -8.45 -6.16
N GLY A 179 3.51 -9.60 -5.88
CA GLY A 179 2.80 -10.81 -5.45
C GLY A 179 1.99 -10.62 -4.17
N ILE A 180 2.56 -9.91 -3.18
CA ILE A 180 1.84 -9.58 -1.94
C ILE A 180 0.63 -8.68 -2.22
N PHE A 181 0.75 -7.68 -3.12
CA PHE A 181 -0.39 -6.85 -3.52
C PHE A 181 -1.46 -7.67 -4.27
N VAL A 182 -1.07 -8.63 -5.10
CA VAL A 182 -2.03 -9.54 -5.78
C VAL A 182 -2.81 -10.36 -4.75
N ILE A 183 -2.14 -10.91 -3.73
CA ILE A 183 -2.81 -11.64 -2.64
C ILE A 183 -3.77 -10.71 -1.88
N SER A 184 -3.44 -9.44 -1.74
CA SER A 184 -4.32 -8.46 -1.08
C SER A 184 -5.58 -8.10 -1.90
N LEU A 185 -5.64 -8.47 -3.19
CA LEU A 185 -6.80 -8.29 -4.07
C LEU A 185 -7.82 -9.44 -3.95
N ALA A 186 -7.41 -10.61 -3.46
CA ALA A 186 -8.23 -11.81 -3.35
C ALA A 186 -9.07 -11.81 -2.07
#